data_cc93fb33d12eb9414dca9e1579d7a62b
#
_entry.id   cc93fb33d12eb9414dca9e1579d7a62b
#
_cell.length_a   1.000
_cell.length_b   1.000
_cell.length_c   1.000
_cell.angle_alpha   90.00
_cell.angle_beta   90.00
_cell.angle_gamma   90.00
#
_symmetry.space_group_name_H-M   'P 1'
#
loop_
_entity.id
_entity.type
_entity.pdbx_description
1 polymer ?
#
loop_
_entity_poly.entity_id
_entity_poly.type
_entity_poly.pdbx_seq_one_letter_code
_entity_poly.pdbx_strand_id
1 'polypeptide(L)'
;TQNPDSVALYAALSKTYVEQDKLLDAEQMLGRITSAEVKAQIDALRPATPVFSPETGYYTEYIDVTVTSGGSPVYVTLNEDYPSIATDAYAGPITLGGGESKLVAIAVGSNGLVSDAAYGGYTVGNVVEPVTLEDSALDTLVRELLGKTAADTIMTDELWEISELVLPDNMT
;
A
#
# COMPACT_ATOMS: atom_id res chain seq x y z
N THR A 1 -42.50 -13.36 6.45
CA THR A 1 -41.18 -14.05 6.53
C THR A 1 -40.28 -13.40 5.51
N GLN A 2 -39.31 -12.58 5.97
CA GLN A 2 -38.30 -12.04 5.07
C GLN A 2 -37.50 -13.22 4.49
N ASN A 3 -37.39 -13.27 3.16
CA ASN A 3 -36.54 -14.25 2.49
C ASN A 3 -35.07 -13.90 2.82
N PRO A 4 -34.31 -14.76 3.55
CA PRO A 4 -32.93 -14.47 3.90
C PRO A 4 -32.00 -14.35 2.68
N ASP A 5 -32.46 -14.79 1.52
CA ASP A 5 -31.72 -14.72 0.24
C ASP A 5 -32.05 -13.46 -0.59
N SER A 6 -32.63 -12.45 0.02
CA SER A 6 -32.99 -11.22 -0.69
C SER A 6 -31.77 -10.34 -1.00
N VAL A 7 -31.56 -9.97 -2.26
CA VAL A 7 -30.51 -9.01 -2.71
C VAL A 7 -30.57 -7.72 -1.89
N ALA A 8 -31.79 -7.21 -1.64
CA ALA A 8 -32.00 -5.99 -0.87
C ALA A 8 -31.51 -6.12 0.60
N LEU A 9 -31.66 -7.32 1.20
CA LEU A 9 -31.18 -7.57 2.55
C LEU A 9 -29.65 -7.55 2.61
N TYR A 10 -28.99 -8.24 1.69
CA TYR A 10 -27.53 -8.27 1.64
C TYR A 10 -26.95 -6.90 1.36
N ALA A 11 -27.57 -6.12 0.47
CA ALA A 11 -27.15 -4.74 0.20
C ALA A 11 -27.32 -3.83 1.44
N ALA A 12 -28.44 -3.95 2.16
CA ALA A 12 -28.66 -3.18 3.39
C ALA A 12 -27.68 -3.58 4.51
N LEU A 13 -27.37 -4.87 4.65
CA LEU A 13 -26.39 -5.38 5.62
C LEU A 13 -24.97 -4.90 5.27
N SER A 14 -24.57 -5.00 4.00
CA SER A 14 -23.26 -4.49 3.56
C SER A 14 -23.13 -3.00 3.87
N LYS A 15 -24.14 -2.20 3.55
CA LYS A 15 -24.16 -0.78 3.86
C LYS A 15 -24.01 -0.51 5.36
N THR A 16 -24.70 -1.29 6.20
CA THR A 16 -24.61 -1.15 7.65
C THR A 16 -23.18 -1.46 8.16
N TYR A 17 -22.54 -2.50 7.62
CA TYR A 17 -21.14 -2.79 7.94
C TYR A 17 -20.20 -1.66 7.49
N VAL A 18 -20.38 -1.14 6.28
CA VAL A 18 -19.61 0.01 5.78
C VAL A 18 -19.76 1.22 6.70
N GLU A 19 -20.99 1.58 7.09
CA GLU A 19 -21.27 2.70 8.00
C GLU A 19 -20.65 2.51 9.41
N GLN A 20 -20.39 1.26 9.81
CA GLN A 20 -19.69 0.91 11.06
C GLN A 20 -18.18 0.75 10.89
N ASP A 21 -17.64 1.06 9.72
CA ASP A 21 -16.23 0.85 9.37
C ASP A 21 -15.75 -0.61 9.49
N LYS A 22 -16.61 -1.55 9.07
CA LYS A 22 -16.39 -2.99 9.11
C LYS A 22 -16.32 -3.58 7.71
N LEU A 23 -15.38 -3.09 6.90
CA LEU A 23 -15.28 -3.48 5.49
C LEU A 23 -14.99 -4.98 5.31
N LEU A 24 -14.15 -5.56 6.17
CA LEU A 24 -13.86 -6.99 6.17
C LEU A 24 -15.12 -7.83 6.44
N ASP A 25 -15.94 -7.42 7.41
CA ASP A 25 -17.20 -8.10 7.73
C ASP A 25 -18.18 -8.01 6.56
N ALA A 26 -18.24 -6.85 5.89
CA ALA A 26 -19.07 -6.65 4.70
C ALA A 26 -18.65 -7.60 3.56
N GLU A 27 -17.36 -7.66 3.25
CA GLU A 27 -16.82 -8.56 2.22
C GLU A 27 -17.09 -10.03 2.55
N GLN A 28 -16.75 -10.46 3.76
CA GLN A 28 -16.97 -11.84 4.21
C GLN A 28 -18.44 -12.24 4.18
N MET A 29 -19.33 -11.33 4.57
CA MET A 29 -20.77 -11.58 4.54
C MET A 29 -21.26 -11.80 3.09
N LEU A 30 -20.81 -10.96 2.15
CA LEU A 30 -21.13 -11.13 0.72
C LEU A 30 -20.54 -12.43 0.13
N GLY A 31 -19.32 -12.80 0.55
CA GLY A 31 -18.68 -14.06 0.15
C GLY A 31 -19.40 -15.32 0.63
N ARG A 32 -20.23 -15.24 1.70
CA ARG A 32 -21.01 -16.36 2.26
C ARG A 32 -22.39 -16.55 1.64
N ILE A 33 -22.76 -15.79 0.62
CA ILE A 33 -24.03 -15.95 -0.09
C ILE A 33 -24.05 -17.32 -0.77
N THR A 34 -24.99 -18.19 -0.37
CA THR A 34 -25.10 -19.56 -0.88
C THR A 34 -26.00 -19.68 -2.11
N SER A 35 -26.98 -18.78 -2.25
CA SER A 35 -27.86 -18.74 -3.44
C SER A 35 -27.06 -18.20 -4.63
N ALA A 36 -26.88 -19.03 -5.67
CA ALA A 36 -26.16 -18.66 -6.88
C ALA A 36 -26.83 -17.48 -7.61
N GLU A 37 -28.17 -17.44 -7.60
CA GLU A 37 -28.95 -16.37 -8.23
C GLU A 37 -28.75 -15.04 -7.50
N VAL A 38 -28.87 -15.02 -6.16
CA VAL A 38 -28.65 -13.84 -5.33
C VAL A 38 -27.21 -13.36 -5.43
N LYS A 39 -26.25 -14.30 -5.39
CA LYS A 39 -24.82 -13.98 -5.55
C LYS A 39 -24.55 -13.31 -6.89
N ALA A 40 -25.03 -13.84 -7.99
CA ALA A 40 -24.85 -13.23 -9.33
C ALA A 40 -25.44 -11.82 -9.42
N GLN A 41 -26.58 -11.58 -8.80
CA GLN A 41 -27.20 -10.24 -8.76
C GLN A 41 -26.39 -9.26 -7.89
N ILE A 42 -25.89 -9.70 -6.74
CA ILE A 42 -25.01 -8.90 -5.89
C ILE A 42 -23.70 -8.61 -6.61
N ASP A 43 -23.04 -9.61 -7.19
CA ASP A 43 -21.76 -9.44 -7.90
C ASP A 43 -21.88 -8.45 -9.07
N ALA A 44 -23.02 -8.43 -9.76
CA ALA A 44 -23.29 -7.45 -10.82
C ALA A 44 -23.47 -5.99 -10.32
N LEU A 45 -23.74 -5.81 -9.02
CA LEU A 45 -23.97 -4.51 -8.39
C LEU A 45 -22.75 -4.02 -7.59
N ARG A 46 -21.81 -4.92 -7.30
CA ARG A 46 -20.58 -4.59 -6.55
C ARG A 46 -19.62 -3.74 -7.38
N PRO A 47 -18.81 -2.90 -6.73
CA PRO A 47 -17.67 -2.28 -7.40
C PRO A 47 -16.71 -3.35 -7.96
N ALA A 48 -15.99 -2.99 -9.02
CA ALA A 48 -14.90 -3.83 -9.50
C ALA A 48 -13.82 -3.96 -8.42
N THR A 49 -13.20 -5.14 -8.33
CA THR A 49 -12.01 -5.35 -7.49
C THR A 49 -10.93 -4.34 -7.85
N PRO A 50 -10.29 -3.68 -6.88
CA PRO A 50 -9.20 -2.73 -7.16
C PRO A 50 -8.06 -3.37 -7.94
N VAL A 51 -7.46 -2.59 -8.82
CA VAL A 51 -6.31 -2.99 -9.64
C VAL A 51 -5.15 -2.06 -9.33
N PHE A 52 -4.00 -2.65 -9.03
CA PHE A 52 -2.74 -1.95 -8.82
C PHE A 52 -1.97 -1.78 -10.13
N SER A 53 -1.34 -0.63 -10.32
CA SER A 53 -0.44 -0.36 -11.43
C SER A 53 0.76 0.46 -10.93
N PRO A 54 2.00 0.01 -11.18
CA PRO A 54 2.38 -1.22 -11.86
C PRO A 54 1.95 -2.48 -11.12
N GLU A 55 2.03 -3.64 -11.78
CA GLU A 55 1.69 -4.94 -11.19
C GLU A 55 2.63 -5.29 -10.02
N THR A 56 2.21 -6.25 -9.18
CA THR A 56 3.01 -6.77 -8.08
C THR A 56 4.31 -7.38 -8.59
N GLY A 57 5.43 -7.20 -7.86
CA GLY A 57 6.71 -7.74 -8.30
C GLY A 57 7.92 -7.10 -7.65
N TYR A 58 9.09 -7.40 -8.25
CA TYR A 58 10.38 -6.84 -7.87
C TYR A 58 10.74 -5.65 -8.77
N TYR A 59 11.21 -4.57 -8.16
CA TYR A 59 11.63 -3.34 -8.81
C TYR A 59 13.01 -2.92 -8.31
N THR A 60 13.78 -2.29 -9.18
CA THR A 60 15.14 -1.80 -8.87
C THR A 60 15.19 -0.31 -8.57
N GLU A 61 14.06 0.37 -8.73
CA GLU A 61 13.90 1.81 -8.50
C GLU A 61 12.63 2.08 -7.69
N TYR A 62 12.51 3.24 -7.08
CA TYR A 62 11.26 3.68 -6.46
C TYR A 62 10.12 3.65 -7.47
N ILE A 63 8.98 3.21 -7.02
CA ILE A 63 7.78 3.12 -7.87
C ILE A 63 6.62 3.87 -7.24
N ASP A 64 5.80 4.46 -8.10
CA ASP A 64 4.51 5.03 -7.72
C ASP A 64 3.39 4.07 -8.09
N VAL A 65 2.77 3.47 -7.08
CA VAL A 65 1.65 2.54 -7.28
C VAL A 65 0.34 3.30 -7.29
N THR A 66 -0.38 3.18 -8.40
CA THR A 66 -1.75 3.69 -8.53
C THR A 66 -2.76 2.57 -8.31
N VAL A 67 -3.93 2.92 -7.75
CA VAL A 67 -5.01 1.97 -7.49
C VAL A 67 -6.31 2.47 -8.12
N THR A 68 -6.98 1.62 -8.86
CA THR A 68 -8.24 1.97 -9.56
C THR A 68 -9.29 0.88 -9.39
N SER A 69 -10.57 1.28 -9.35
CA SER A 69 -11.72 0.37 -9.28
C SER A 69 -12.92 0.94 -10.05
N GLY A 70 -12.78 1.05 -11.39
CA GLY A 70 -13.90 1.43 -12.25
C GLY A 70 -14.65 2.74 -11.86
N GLY A 71 -13.99 3.66 -11.15
CA GLY A 71 -14.57 4.94 -10.72
C GLY A 71 -15.22 4.92 -9.33
N SER A 72 -15.22 3.78 -8.62
CA SER A 72 -15.66 3.73 -7.22
C SER A 72 -14.56 4.22 -6.28
N PRO A 73 -14.90 4.85 -5.14
CA PRO A 73 -13.94 5.17 -4.09
C PRO A 73 -13.18 3.93 -3.63
N VAL A 74 -11.87 4.06 -3.51
CA VAL A 74 -10.96 3.01 -3.05
C VAL A 74 -10.38 3.39 -1.69
N TYR A 75 -10.21 2.42 -0.84
CA TYR A 75 -9.53 2.51 0.44
C TYR A 75 -8.36 1.55 0.41
N VAL A 76 -7.19 2.01 0.86
CA VAL A 76 -5.94 1.24 0.72
C VAL A 76 -5.06 1.41 1.93
N THR A 77 -4.47 0.30 2.39
CA THR A 77 -3.48 0.28 3.48
C THR A 77 -2.16 -0.29 3.03
N LEU A 78 -1.11 0.08 3.76
CA LEU A 78 0.19 -0.58 3.78
C LEU A 78 0.24 -1.55 4.96
N ASN A 79 1.09 -2.58 4.88
CA ASN A 79 1.40 -3.53 5.95
C ASN A 79 0.29 -4.53 6.31
N GLU A 80 -0.51 -4.97 5.35
CA GLU A 80 -1.50 -6.05 5.46
C GLU A 80 -2.73 -5.75 6.36
N ASP A 81 -2.83 -4.57 6.97
CA ASP A 81 -4.04 -4.19 7.69
C ASP A 81 -5.21 -4.03 6.72
N TYR A 82 -6.42 -4.42 7.16
CA TYR A 82 -7.60 -4.25 6.33
C TYR A 82 -8.05 -2.78 6.34
N PRO A 83 -8.38 -2.18 5.16
CA PRO A 83 -8.67 -0.75 5.07
C PRO A 83 -9.89 -0.30 5.87
N SER A 84 -9.82 0.93 6.39
CA SER A 84 -10.89 1.68 7.07
C SER A 84 -11.41 2.82 6.19
N ILE A 85 -12.71 3.03 6.16
CA ILE A 85 -13.30 4.18 5.43
C ILE A 85 -12.98 5.52 6.11
N ALA A 86 -12.62 5.49 7.39
CA ALA A 86 -12.35 6.69 8.16
C ALA A 86 -10.96 7.29 7.91
N THR A 87 -9.97 6.44 7.59
CA THR A 87 -8.55 6.83 7.54
C THR A 87 -7.85 6.54 6.22
N ASP A 88 -8.29 5.54 5.47
CA ASP A 88 -7.49 4.93 4.41
C ASP A 88 -7.98 5.25 2.99
N ALA A 89 -8.73 6.36 2.84
CA ALA A 89 -9.19 6.81 1.52
C ALA A 89 -8.00 7.04 0.57
N TYR A 90 -8.02 6.34 -0.57
CA TYR A 90 -6.98 6.50 -1.59
C TYR A 90 -7.04 7.88 -2.23
N ALA A 91 -6.00 8.67 -2.07
CA ALA A 91 -5.93 10.05 -2.54
C ALA A 91 -5.02 10.25 -3.77
N GLY A 92 -4.21 9.27 -4.13
CA GLY A 92 -3.28 9.36 -5.24
C GLY A 92 -2.15 8.33 -5.16
N PRO A 93 -1.17 8.38 -6.06
CA PRO A 93 -0.09 7.41 -6.13
C PRO A 93 0.62 7.21 -4.78
N ILE A 94 0.95 5.96 -4.47
CA ILE A 94 1.68 5.55 -3.28
C ILE A 94 3.11 5.27 -3.70
N THR A 95 4.05 6.10 -3.27
CA THR A 95 5.48 5.87 -3.54
C THR A 95 6.01 4.77 -2.62
N LEU A 96 6.53 3.71 -3.22
CA LEU A 96 7.19 2.60 -2.52
C LEU A 96 8.70 2.71 -2.66
N GLY A 97 9.37 2.74 -1.51
CA GLY A 97 10.82 2.77 -1.37
C GLY A 97 11.43 1.39 -1.17
N GLY A 98 12.73 1.35 -0.87
CA GLY A 98 13.48 0.10 -0.67
C GLY A 98 12.89 -0.81 0.40
N GLY A 99 12.86 -2.11 0.13
CA GLY A 99 12.31 -3.14 1.00
C GLY A 99 11.01 -3.76 0.48
N GLU A 100 10.37 -4.55 1.35
CA GLU A 100 9.10 -5.20 1.07
C GLU A 100 7.93 -4.30 1.48
N SER A 101 6.92 -4.22 0.63
CA SER A 101 5.67 -3.52 0.89
C SER A 101 4.48 -4.39 0.50
N LYS A 102 3.46 -4.40 1.35
CA LYS A 102 2.21 -5.12 1.09
C LYS A 102 1.05 -4.15 1.17
N LEU A 103 0.24 -4.15 0.14
CA LEU A 103 -0.94 -3.30 0.00
C LEU A 103 -2.20 -4.14 0.09
N VAL A 104 -3.21 -3.63 0.78
CA VAL A 104 -4.58 -4.17 0.74
C VAL A 104 -5.49 -3.05 0.28
N ALA A 105 -6.31 -3.31 -0.74
CA ALA A 105 -7.25 -2.34 -1.27
C ALA A 105 -8.65 -2.91 -1.41
N ILE A 106 -9.66 -2.10 -1.09
CA ILE A 106 -11.07 -2.42 -1.27
C ILE A 106 -11.81 -1.21 -1.82
N ALA A 107 -12.80 -1.43 -2.68
CA ALA A 107 -13.65 -0.38 -3.19
C ALA A 107 -15.04 -0.42 -2.53
N VAL A 108 -15.62 0.76 -2.32
CA VAL A 108 -16.98 0.92 -1.76
C VAL A 108 -17.86 1.64 -2.78
N GLY A 109 -18.92 0.96 -3.19
CA GLY A 109 -19.92 1.51 -4.10
C GLY A 109 -20.86 2.51 -3.42
N SER A 110 -21.44 3.40 -4.20
CA SER A 110 -22.48 4.35 -3.72
C SER A 110 -23.73 3.66 -3.17
N ASN A 111 -23.93 2.39 -3.52
CA ASN A 111 -25.00 1.53 -3.02
C ASN A 111 -24.67 0.84 -1.69
N GLY A 112 -23.48 1.08 -1.13
CA GLY A 112 -23.01 0.47 0.10
C GLY A 112 -22.48 -0.95 -0.05
N LEU A 113 -22.38 -1.48 -1.26
CA LEU A 113 -21.68 -2.75 -1.51
C LEU A 113 -20.18 -2.53 -1.59
N VAL A 114 -19.44 -3.53 -1.14
CA VAL A 114 -17.98 -3.54 -1.23
C VAL A 114 -17.50 -4.48 -2.34
N SER A 115 -16.34 -4.21 -2.93
CA SER A 115 -15.66 -5.12 -3.86
C SER A 115 -15.10 -6.35 -3.11
N ASP A 116 -14.52 -7.28 -3.83
CA ASP A 116 -13.51 -8.16 -3.24
C ASP A 116 -12.25 -7.34 -2.96
N ALA A 117 -11.50 -7.72 -1.92
CA ALA A 117 -10.24 -7.08 -1.61
C ALA A 117 -9.17 -7.48 -2.64
N ALA A 118 -8.32 -6.52 -3.01
CA ALA A 118 -7.12 -6.75 -3.79
C ALA A 118 -5.89 -6.71 -2.87
N TYR A 119 -4.93 -7.58 -3.13
CA TYR A 119 -3.68 -7.69 -2.39
C TYR A 119 -2.51 -7.46 -3.33
N GLY A 120 -1.61 -6.54 -2.96
CA GLY A 120 -0.41 -6.21 -3.72
C GLY A 120 0.85 -6.46 -2.91
N GLY A 121 1.80 -7.25 -3.43
CA GLY A 121 3.12 -7.46 -2.85
C GLY A 121 4.20 -6.86 -3.73
N TYR A 122 5.03 -6.00 -3.17
CA TYR A 122 6.10 -5.31 -3.89
C TYR A 122 7.40 -5.47 -3.12
N THR A 123 8.48 -5.69 -3.85
CA THR A 123 9.83 -5.62 -3.32
C THR A 123 10.59 -4.61 -4.14
N VAL A 124 11.01 -3.52 -3.53
CA VAL A 124 11.90 -2.54 -4.15
C VAL A 124 13.30 -2.84 -3.65
N GLY A 125 14.23 -3.12 -4.57
CA GLY A 125 15.61 -3.36 -4.24
C GLY A 125 16.26 -2.13 -3.62
N ASN A 126 17.49 -2.28 -3.17
CA ASN A 126 18.24 -1.18 -2.61
C ASN A 126 18.47 -0.14 -3.71
N VAL A 127 17.79 0.98 -3.59
CA VAL A 127 17.98 2.11 -4.51
C VAL A 127 19.30 2.79 -4.15
N VAL A 128 20.19 2.82 -5.10
CA VAL A 128 21.49 3.48 -4.96
C VAL A 128 21.34 4.94 -5.34
N GLU A 129 21.45 5.85 -4.38
CA GLU A 129 21.30 7.29 -4.57
C GLU A 129 22.53 8.07 -4.11
N PRO A 130 22.80 9.23 -4.73
CA PRO A 130 23.80 10.15 -4.24
C PRO A 130 23.47 10.67 -2.84
N VAL A 131 24.47 10.65 -1.95
CA VAL A 131 24.35 11.18 -0.58
C VAL A 131 25.12 12.48 -0.48
N THR A 132 24.47 13.50 0.08
CA THR A 132 25.11 14.76 0.48
C THR A 132 25.15 14.86 1.99
N LEU A 133 26.33 14.93 2.57
CA LEU A 133 26.51 15.13 3.99
C LEU A 133 26.70 16.64 4.25
N GLU A 134 25.80 17.24 5.03
CA GLU A 134 25.82 18.68 5.31
C GLU A 134 26.94 19.06 6.28
N ASP A 135 27.30 18.16 7.20
CA ASP A 135 28.41 18.36 8.11
C ASP A 135 29.74 18.06 7.39
N SER A 136 30.59 19.08 7.26
CA SER A 136 31.86 18.99 6.52
C SER A 136 32.89 18.06 7.16
N ALA A 137 32.85 17.90 8.49
CA ALA A 137 33.77 17.00 9.20
C ALA A 137 33.32 15.56 9.03
N LEU A 138 32.00 15.31 9.09
CA LEU A 138 31.42 14.01 8.78
C LEU A 138 31.66 13.62 7.31
N ASP A 139 31.45 14.55 6.37
CA ASP A 139 31.73 14.31 4.94
C ASP A 139 33.20 13.92 4.71
N THR A 140 34.13 14.65 5.33
CA THR A 140 35.56 14.34 5.22
C THR A 140 35.87 12.95 5.77
N LEU A 141 35.36 12.60 6.95
CA LEU A 141 35.59 11.31 7.60
C LEU A 141 35.02 10.16 6.78
N VAL A 142 33.78 10.29 6.29
CA VAL A 142 33.15 9.27 5.46
C VAL A 142 33.89 9.06 4.14
N ARG A 143 34.34 10.15 3.50
CA ARG A 143 35.18 10.06 2.29
C ARG A 143 36.51 9.36 2.55
N GLU A 144 37.14 9.65 3.67
CA GLU A 144 38.39 8.99 4.06
C GLU A 144 38.19 7.48 4.26
N LEU A 145 37.11 7.08 4.94
CA LEU A 145 36.77 5.66 5.16
C LEU A 145 36.45 4.93 3.85
N LEU A 146 35.81 5.60 2.90
CA LEU A 146 35.48 5.06 1.57
C LEU A 146 36.61 5.21 0.54
N GLY A 147 37.75 5.83 0.91
CA GLY A 147 38.87 6.10 -0.02
C GLY A 147 38.50 7.09 -1.15
N LYS A 148 37.54 7.99 -0.91
CA LYS A 148 37.02 8.96 -1.88
C LYS A 148 37.62 10.34 -1.72
N THR A 149 37.65 11.09 -2.83
CA THR A 149 38.06 12.51 -2.86
C THR A 149 36.83 13.43 -2.77
N ALA A 150 37.03 14.72 -2.59
CA ALA A 150 35.96 15.73 -2.61
C ALA A 150 35.23 15.84 -3.97
N ALA A 151 35.81 15.32 -5.05
CA ALA A 151 35.20 15.29 -6.37
C ALA A 151 34.32 14.08 -6.63
N ASP A 152 34.43 13.04 -5.81
CA ASP A 152 33.68 11.79 -5.97
C ASP A 152 32.29 11.93 -5.33
N THR A 153 31.28 11.31 -5.94
CA THR A 153 29.94 11.21 -5.34
C THR A 153 29.94 10.04 -4.34
N ILE A 154 29.39 10.25 -3.14
CA ILE A 154 29.11 9.18 -2.19
C ILE A 154 27.73 8.61 -2.55
N MET A 155 27.61 7.30 -2.60
CA MET A 155 26.34 6.62 -2.88
C MET A 155 25.85 5.89 -1.61
N THR A 156 24.55 5.68 -1.49
CA THR A 156 23.92 5.05 -0.30
C THR A 156 24.41 3.64 -0.04
N ASP A 157 24.69 2.86 -1.07
CA ASP A 157 25.19 1.47 -0.95
C ASP A 157 26.61 1.41 -0.37
N GLU A 158 27.44 2.43 -0.65
CA GLU A 158 28.80 2.51 -0.12
C GLU A 158 28.82 2.78 1.39
N LEU A 159 27.81 3.47 1.92
CA LEU A 159 27.71 3.71 3.37
C LEU A 159 27.47 2.42 4.16
N TRP A 160 26.92 1.39 3.56
CA TRP A 160 26.73 0.08 4.21
C TRP A 160 28.04 -0.71 4.39
N GLU A 161 29.10 -0.33 3.68
CA GLU A 161 30.44 -0.92 3.85
C GLU A 161 31.15 -0.39 5.11
N ILE A 162 30.65 0.75 5.66
CA ILE A 162 31.22 1.34 6.88
C ILE A 162 30.72 0.57 8.09
N SER A 163 31.52 -0.36 8.59
CA SER A 163 31.20 -1.19 9.76
C SER A 163 31.38 -0.49 11.10
N GLU A 164 32.25 0.54 11.16
CA GLU A 164 32.54 1.31 12.35
C GLU A 164 32.81 2.78 12.00
N LEU A 165 32.12 3.70 12.68
CA LEU A 165 32.28 5.13 12.54
C LEU A 165 32.70 5.72 13.91
N VAL A 166 33.95 6.06 14.06
CA VAL A 166 34.47 6.71 15.29
C VAL A 166 34.49 8.21 15.04
N LEU A 167 33.59 8.93 15.70
CA LEU A 167 33.55 10.39 15.63
C LEU A 167 34.66 11.01 16.46
N PRO A 168 35.42 11.97 15.94
CA PRO A 168 36.37 12.76 16.72
C PRO A 168 35.69 13.52 17.86
N ASP A 169 36.34 13.67 19.01
CA ASP A 169 35.81 14.32 20.22
C ASP A 169 35.39 15.80 20.02
N ASN A 170 35.69 16.41 18.87
CA ASN A 170 35.41 17.80 18.54
C ASN A 170 34.24 17.98 17.56
N MET A 171 33.51 16.90 17.21
CA MET A 171 32.24 17.01 16.46
C MET A 171 31.10 17.33 17.44
N THR A 172 30.51 18.52 17.29
CA THR A 172 29.34 18.99 18.07
C THR A 172 28.15 19.19 17.17
#